data_be8b2df7d29e441a515f266e0582853a
#
_entry.id   be8b2df7d29e441a515f266e0582853a
#
_cell.length_a   1.000
_cell.length_b   1.000
_cell.length_c   1.000
_cell.angle_alpha   90.00
_cell.angle_beta   90.00
_cell.angle_gamma   90.00
#
_symmetry.space_group_name_H-M   'P 1'
#
loop_
_entity.id
_entity.type
_entity.pdbx_description
1 polymer ?
#
loop_
_entity_poly.entity_id
_entity_poly.type
_entity_poly.pdbx_seq_one_letter_code
_entity_poly.pdbx_strand_id
1 'polypeptide(L)'
;LASQRKHLPDYEFRVFDLSNYQQWIELPEYIVRKYKKGLIPAASFSDLLRLSVLQKYGGVWMDATVFCSGFGNEKLQGRWDRILQSELTVFRYFKRGAMAPVGLSTWFFAAVPHQIVISSVLDMLLAYWKDYNCLVDYYVIHLFLGLSLCEFPMVEARMPRENSYHSILLGDALGRTFNQKQWQDLIDHVSIHKLNYRKAEMVSKNPRGYYWHIMKEFE
;
A
#
# COMPACT_ATOMS: atom_id res chain seq x y z
N LEU A 1 6.29 -9.19 6.47
CA LEU A 1 6.78 -10.08 5.40
C LEU A 1 6.46 -11.56 5.71
N ALA A 2 6.65 -12.03 6.97
CA ALA A 2 6.35 -13.43 7.33
C ALA A 2 4.89 -13.81 7.03
N SER A 3 3.93 -12.95 7.37
CA SER A 3 2.51 -13.19 7.09
C SER A 3 2.20 -13.28 5.59
N GLN A 4 2.80 -12.41 4.77
CA GLN A 4 2.61 -12.49 3.33
C GLN A 4 3.18 -13.81 2.78
N ARG A 5 4.40 -14.18 3.14
CA ARG A 5 5.00 -15.44 2.70
C ARG A 5 4.20 -16.68 3.11
N LYS A 6 3.63 -16.66 4.34
CA LYS A 6 2.81 -17.75 4.84
C LYS A 6 1.51 -17.93 4.02
N HIS A 7 0.86 -16.84 3.66
CA HIS A 7 -0.48 -16.86 3.05
C HIS A 7 -0.48 -16.66 1.52
N LEU A 8 0.67 -16.37 0.93
CA LEU A 8 0.88 -16.20 -0.50
C LEU A 8 2.13 -16.99 -0.95
N PRO A 9 2.20 -18.32 -0.69
CA PRO A 9 3.41 -19.12 -0.89
C PRO A 9 3.85 -19.20 -2.37
N ASP A 10 2.92 -19.08 -3.29
CA ASP A 10 3.17 -19.18 -4.74
C ASP A 10 3.70 -17.89 -5.36
N TYR A 11 3.92 -16.83 -4.55
CA TYR A 11 4.39 -15.54 -5.02
C TYR A 11 5.87 -15.34 -4.73
N GLU A 12 6.57 -14.74 -5.69
CA GLU A 12 7.92 -14.25 -5.46
C GLU A 12 7.90 -12.92 -4.71
N PHE A 13 8.56 -12.87 -3.55
CA PHE A 13 8.65 -11.68 -2.71
C PHE A 13 9.99 -10.98 -2.89
N ARG A 14 9.92 -9.71 -3.25
CA ARG A 14 11.07 -8.82 -3.36
C ARG A 14 10.95 -7.68 -2.35
N VAL A 15 11.95 -7.53 -1.50
CA VAL A 15 12.01 -6.44 -0.53
C VAL A 15 12.91 -5.36 -1.10
N PHE A 16 12.36 -4.17 -1.30
CA PHE A 16 13.10 -3.02 -1.81
C PHE A 16 13.55 -2.11 -0.67
N ASP A 17 14.81 -1.75 -0.70
CA ASP A 17 15.43 -0.74 0.16
C ASP A 17 16.43 0.13 -0.61
N LEU A 18 17.07 1.06 0.09
CA LEU A 18 18.04 2.00 -0.50
C LEU A 18 19.31 1.31 -1.01
N SER A 19 19.62 0.09 -0.55
CA SER A 19 20.82 -0.64 -0.93
C SER A 19 20.64 -1.50 -2.18
N ASN A 20 19.39 -1.84 -2.53
CA ASN A 20 19.12 -2.84 -3.56
C ASN A 20 18.21 -2.39 -4.71
N TYR A 21 17.45 -1.29 -4.58
CA TYR A 21 16.47 -0.89 -5.59
C TYR A 21 17.09 -0.71 -6.99
N GLN A 22 18.35 -0.26 -7.07
CA GLN A 22 19.07 -0.01 -8.33
C GLN A 22 19.30 -1.28 -9.17
N GLN A 23 19.18 -2.46 -8.58
CA GLN A 23 19.24 -3.73 -9.31
C GLN A 23 18.00 -3.96 -10.18
N TRP A 24 16.91 -3.23 -9.90
CA TRP A 24 15.60 -3.45 -10.51
C TRP A 24 15.13 -2.28 -11.36
N ILE A 25 15.33 -1.06 -10.86
CA ILE A 25 14.87 0.17 -11.51
C ILE A 25 15.97 1.21 -11.53
N GLU A 26 15.91 2.06 -12.53
CA GLU A 26 16.75 3.23 -12.65
C GLU A 26 15.89 4.48 -12.43
N LEU A 27 16.29 5.32 -11.49
CA LEU A 27 15.68 6.62 -11.28
C LEU A 27 16.56 7.70 -11.90
N PRO A 28 15.98 8.79 -12.46
CA PRO A 28 16.75 9.91 -12.99
C PRO A 28 17.77 10.43 -11.95
N GLU A 29 18.96 10.79 -12.41
CA GLU A 29 20.05 11.25 -11.54
C GLU A 29 19.64 12.40 -10.62
N TYR A 30 18.82 13.35 -11.13
CA TYR A 30 18.35 14.48 -10.32
C TYR A 30 17.48 14.04 -9.13
N ILE A 31 16.71 12.96 -9.25
CA ILE A 31 15.92 12.37 -8.15
C ILE A 31 16.85 11.84 -7.07
N VAL A 32 17.83 11.00 -7.45
CA VAL A 32 18.80 10.42 -6.51
C VAL A 32 19.60 11.52 -5.80
N ARG A 33 20.05 12.52 -6.55
CA ARG A 33 20.78 13.69 -6.01
C ARG A 33 19.93 14.51 -5.04
N LYS A 34 18.67 14.81 -5.37
CA LYS A 34 17.75 15.56 -4.50
C LYS A 34 17.42 14.76 -3.23
N TYR A 35 17.22 13.44 -3.33
CA TYR A 35 17.00 12.59 -2.17
C TYR A 35 18.23 12.59 -1.24
N LYS A 36 19.45 12.39 -1.77
CA LYS A 36 20.69 12.45 -0.98
C LYS A 36 20.91 13.80 -0.28
N LYS A 37 20.41 14.91 -0.85
CA LYS A 37 20.43 16.24 -0.25
C LYS A 37 19.30 16.48 0.76
N GLY A 38 18.43 15.50 1.02
CA GLY A 38 17.28 15.66 1.93
C GLY A 38 16.14 16.53 1.39
N LEU A 39 16.14 16.87 0.09
CA LEU A 39 15.09 17.67 -0.54
C LEU A 39 13.84 16.83 -0.83
N ILE A 40 14.00 15.54 -1.11
CA ILE A 40 12.92 14.58 -1.29
C ILE A 40 12.77 13.79 0.02
N PRO A 41 11.64 13.86 0.72
CA PRO A 41 11.39 13.05 1.90
C PRO A 41 11.39 11.54 1.59
N ALA A 42 11.77 10.71 2.56
CA ALA A 42 11.85 9.26 2.39
C ALA A 42 10.51 8.63 1.92
N ALA A 43 9.37 9.14 2.39
CA ALA A 43 8.05 8.70 1.93
C ALA A 43 7.85 8.96 0.44
N SER A 44 8.17 10.18 -0.03
CA SER A 44 8.04 10.55 -1.45
C SER A 44 9.05 9.81 -2.34
N PHE A 45 10.24 9.51 -1.82
CA PHE A 45 11.19 8.66 -2.53
C PHE A 45 10.65 7.23 -2.66
N SER A 46 10.03 6.70 -1.61
CA SER A 46 9.32 5.40 -1.66
C SER A 46 8.17 5.40 -2.65
N ASP A 47 7.46 6.54 -2.82
CA ASP A 47 6.41 6.68 -3.83
C ASP A 47 6.98 6.55 -5.26
N LEU A 48 8.13 7.17 -5.54
CA LEU A 48 8.82 7.01 -6.82
C LEU A 48 9.28 5.57 -7.04
N LEU A 49 9.84 4.91 -6.02
CA LEU A 49 10.27 3.51 -6.12
C LEU A 49 9.09 2.59 -6.46
N ARG A 50 7.98 2.67 -5.69
CA ARG A 50 6.81 1.81 -5.91
C ARG A 50 6.21 1.96 -7.29
N LEU A 51 6.06 3.20 -7.77
CA LEU A 51 5.51 3.46 -9.10
C LEU A 51 6.43 2.99 -10.20
N SER A 52 7.75 3.20 -10.07
CA SER A 52 8.73 2.74 -11.06
C SER A 52 8.77 1.21 -11.16
N VAL A 53 8.70 0.50 -10.01
CA VAL A 53 8.64 -0.96 -9.99
C VAL A 53 7.35 -1.46 -10.64
N LEU A 54 6.20 -0.89 -10.26
CA LEU A 54 4.91 -1.28 -10.81
C LEU A 54 4.79 -0.95 -12.30
N GLN A 55 5.30 0.19 -12.73
CA GLN A 55 5.32 0.58 -14.13
C GLN A 55 6.13 -0.42 -14.97
N LYS A 56 7.28 -0.86 -14.48
CA LYS A 56 8.18 -1.75 -15.23
C LYS A 56 7.73 -3.22 -15.18
N TYR A 57 7.34 -3.70 -14.02
CA TYR A 57 7.11 -5.13 -13.78
C TYR A 57 5.65 -5.49 -13.50
N GLY A 58 4.83 -4.51 -13.14
CA GLY A 58 3.50 -4.80 -12.58
C GLY A 58 3.60 -5.53 -11.24
N GLY A 59 2.57 -6.33 -10.94
CA GLY A 59 2.49 -7.12 -9.72
C GLY A 59 1.81 -6.40 -8.57
N VAL A 60 2.13 -6.80 -7.34
CA VAL A 60 1.49 -6.29 -6.13
C VAL A 60 2.52 -5.60 -5.24
N TRP A 61 2.33 -4.31 -5.01
CA TRP A 61 3.06 -3.56 -4.01
C TRP A 61 2.34 -3.59 -2.67
N MET A 62 3.06 -3.90 -1.61
CA MET A 62 2.61 -3.80 -0.23
C MET A 62 3.64 -3.04 0.61
N ASP A 63 3.20 -2.01 1.33
CA ASP A 63 4.08 -1.36 2.32
C ASP A 63 4.54 -2.36 3.39
N ALA A 64 5.69 -2.12 4.02
CA ALA A 64 6.26 -2.96 5.07
C ALA A 64 5.33 -3.19 6.29
N THR A 65 4.33 -2.34 6.46
CA THR A 65 3.33 -2.46 7.54
C THR A 65 2.05 -3.20 7.14
N VAL A 66 2.03 -3.83 5.99
CA VAL A 66 0.90 -4.68 5.59
C VAL A 66 1.01 -6.05 6.25
N PHE A 67 -0.08 -6.49 6.85
CA PHE A 67 -0.26 -7.82 7.42
C PHE A 67 -1.29 -8.59 6.60
N CYS A 68 -1.00 -9.84 6.26
CA CYS A 68 -1.91 -10.75 5.59
C CYS A 68 -2.40 -11.80 6.59
N SER A 69 -3.72 -11.90 6.81
CA SER A 69 -4.34 -12.89 7.70
C SER A 69 -4.79 -14.17 6.98
N GLY A 70 -4.55 -14.25 5.67
CA GLY A 70 -4.95 -15.38 4.85
C GLY A 70 -6.31 -15.19 4.17
N PHE A 71 -6.67 -16.15 3.34
CA PHE A 71 -7.88 -16.16 2.50
C PHE A 71 -8.75 -17.35 2.89
N GLY A 72 -9.14 -17.43 4.16
CA GLY A 72 -9.76 -18.57 4.79
C GLY A 72 -11.18 -18.94 4.32
N ASN A 73 -11.78 -18.15 3.41
CA ASN A 73 -13.08 -18.43 2.82
C ASN A 73 -13.16 -18.00 1.35
N GLU A 74 -14.11 -18.56 0.62
CA GLU A 74 -14.31 -18.33 -0.82
C GLU A 74 -14.52 -16.85 -1.17
N LYS A 75 -15.16 -16.09 -0.30
CA LYS A 75 -15.40 -14.66 -0.52
C LYS A 75 -14.08 -13.86 -0.52
N LEU A 76 -13.19 -14.15 0.43
CA LEU A 76 -11.87 -13.50 0.52
C LEU A 76 -10.99 -13.94 -0.64
N GLN A 77 -10.99 -15.22 -0.98
CA GLN A 77 -10.26 -15.72 -2.14
C GLN A 77 -10.76 -15.07 -3.42
N GLY A 78 -12.07 -15.04 -3.67
CA GLY A 78 -12.65 -14.41 -4.85
C GLY A 78 -12.40 -12.88 -4.91
N ARG A 79 -12.22 -12.21 -3.76
CA ARG A 79 -11.77 -10.79 -3.74
C ARG A 79 -10.32 -10.67 -4.20
N TRP A 80 -9.45 -11.53 -3.69
CA TRP A 80 -8.05 -11.57 -4.09
C TRP A 80 -7.89 -11.85 -5.59
N ASP A 81 -8.63 -12.82 -6.11
CA ASP A 81 -8.63 -13.17 -7.54
C ASP A 81 -9.06 -11.97 -8.41
N ARG A 82 -10.09 -11.22 -8.00
CA ARG A 82 -10.50 -9.99 -8.71
C ARG A 82 -9.43 -8.90 -8.68
N ILE A 83 -8.71 -8.75 -7.57
CA ILE A 83 -7.59 -7.82 -7.46
C ILE A 83 -6.51 -8.17 -8.49
N LEU A 84 -6.16 -9.44 -8.59
CA LEU A 84 -5.12 -9.92 -9.52
C LEU A 84 -5.53 -9.90 -10.99
N GLN A 85 -6.82 -10.07 -11.28
CA GLN A 85 -7.37 -10.02 -12.65
C GLN A 85 -7.59 -8.58 -13.13
N SER A 86 -7.56 -7.61 -12.24
CA SER A 86 -7.74 -6.21 -12.58
C SER A 86 -6.44 -5.60 -13.15
N GLU A 87 -6.59 -4.70 -14.12
CA GLU A 87 -5.45 -3.94 -14.64
C GLU A 87 -4.86 -2.97 -13.61
N LEU A 88 -5.69 -2.50 -12.66
CA LEU A 88 -5.28 -1.65 -11.53
C LEU A 88 -6.19 -1.89 -10.34
N THR A 89 -5.62 -2.02 -9.15
CA THR A 89 -6.34 -1.98 -7.88
C THR A 89 -5.61 -1.09 -6.89
N VAL A 90 -6.36 -0.17 -6.27
CA VAL A 90 -5.96 0.58 -5.07
C VAL A 90 -7.11 0.56 -4.07
N PHE A 91 -6.79 0.62 -2.78
CA PHE A 91 -7.82 0.70 -1.75
C PHE A 91 -8.38 2.12 -1.65
N ARG A 92 -9.70 2.25 -1.43
CA ARG A 92 -10.42 3.52 -1.39
C ARG A 92 -10.91 3.86 0.00
N TYR A 93 -10.98 5.14 0.30
CA TYR A 93 -11.63 5.67 1.50
C TYR A 93 -13.06 6.14 1.14
N PHE A 94 -14.06 5.30 1.40
CA PHE A 94 -15.47 5.64 1.16
C PHE A 94 -16.05 6.42 2.34
N LYS A 95 -15.73 7.71 2.47
CA LYS A 95 -16.43 8.60 3.41
C LYS A 95 -17.56 9.35 2.72
N ARG A 96 -18.78 9.18 3.24
CA ARG A 96 -19.89 10.09 2.88
C ARG A 96 -19.59 11.49 3.44
N GLY A 97 -19.65 12.52 2.59
CA GLY A 97 -19.66 13.93 2.99
C GLY A 97 -18.30 14.57 3.32
N ALA A 98 -17.19 13.87 3.25
CA ALA A 98 -15.89 14.51 3.31
C ALA A 98 -15.35 14.68 1.89
N MET A 99 -15.14 15.93 1.46
CA MET A 99 -14.18 16.24 0.40
C MET A 99 -12.78 15.91 0.97
N ALA A 100 -12.48 14.62 1.11
CA ALA A 100 -11.14 14.23 1.40
C ALA A 100 -10.35 14.37 0.09
N PRO A 101 -9.29 15.21 0.03
CA PRO A 101 -8.39 15.24 -1.11
C PRO A 101 -7.72 13.89 -1.33
N VAL A 102 -7.91 12.96 -0.41
CA VAL A 102 -7.34 11.62 -0.36
C VAL A 102 -8.48 10.60 -0.34
N GLY A 103 -9.04 10.33 -1.50
CA GLY A 103 -10.04 9.26 -1.68
C GLY A 103 -9.42 7.87 -1.88
N LEU A 104 -8.09 7.79 -2.06
CA LEU A 104 -7.34 6.59 -2.44
C LEU A 104 -6.18 6.38 -1.46
N SER A 105 -5.76 5.13 -1.27
CA SER A 105 -4.57 4.80 -0.48
C SER A 105 -3.40 4.45 -1.38
N THR A 106 -2.18 4.58 -0.88
CA THR A 106 -0.95 4.26 -1.61
C THR A 106 -0.13 3.14 -0.97
N TRP A 107 -0.63 2.55 0.12
CA TRP A 107 0.06 1.48 0.83
C TRP A 107 -0.08 0.10 0.16
N PHE A 108 -1.01 -0.03 -0.78
CA PHE A 108 -1.26 -1.22 -1.58
C PHE A 108 -1.60 -0.82 -3.01
N PHE A 109 -0.95 -1.46 -3.97
CA PHE A 109 -1.27 -1.43 -5.38
C PHE A 109 -1.19 -2.83 -5.96
N ALA A 110 -2.13 -3.19 -6.82
CA ALA A 110 -1.95 -4.26 -7.79
C ALA A 110 -2.10 -3.65 -9.19
N ALA A 111 -1.15 -3.89 -10.08
CA ALA A 111 -1.17 -3.31 -11.42
C ALA A 111 -0.52 -4.25 -12.44
N VAL A 112 -1.01 -4.21 -13.68
CA VAL A 112 -0.31 -4.81 -14.81
C VAL A 112 0.92 -3.96 -15.19
N PRO A 113 1.95 -4.53 -15.83
CA PRO A 113 3.07 -3.74 -16.33
C PRO A 113 2.59 -2.63 -17.28
N HIS A 114 3.25 -1.46 -17.21
CA HIS A 114 2.92 -0.29 -18.07
C HIS A 114 1.49 0.23 -17.94
N GLN A 115 0.85 -0.01 -16.80
CA GLN A 115 -0.52 0.46 -16.55
C GLN A 115 -0.56 2.00 -16.65
N ILE A 116 -1.48 2.52 -17.45
CA ILE A 116 -1.49 3.93 -17.88
C ILE A 116 -1.60 4.92 -16.71
N VAL A 117 -2.42 4.64 -15.69
CA VAL A 117 -2.56 5.50 -14.50
C VAL A 117 -1.25 5.51 -13.70
N ILE A 118 -0.61 4.33 -13.50
CA ILE A 118 0.68 4.23 -12.81
C ILE A 118 1.75 5.03 -13.54
N SER A 119 1.82 4.89 -14.88
CA SER A 119 2.76 5.64 -15.71
C SER A 119 2.52 7.16 -15.62
N SER A 120 1.27 7.59 -15.75
CA SER A 120 0.89 9.01 -15.65
C SER A 120 1.25 9.63 -14.29
N VAL A 121 0.98 8.92 -13.18
CA VAL A 121 1.33 9.40 -11.83
C VAL A 121 2.85 9.48 -11.65
N LEU A 122 3.59 8.48 -12.16
CA LEU A 122 5.06 8.50 -12.12
C LEU A 122 5.61 9.69 -12.90
N ASP A 123 5.12 9.95 -14.10
CA ASP A 123 5.55 11.07 -14.94
C ASP A 123 5.28 12.41 -14.26
N MET A 124 4.09 12.58 -13.66
CA MET A 124 3.76 13.78 -12.88
C MET A 124 4.68 13.97 -11.68
N LEU A 125 5.00 12.91 -10.93
CA LEU A 125 5.94 13.00 -9.80
C LEU A 125 7.38 13.30 -10.25
N LEU A 126 7.83 12.70 -11.35
CA LEU A 126 9.14 12.98 -11.93
C LEU A 126 9.23 14.44 -12.39
N ALA A 127 8.22 14.95 -13.10
CA ALA A 127 8.14 16.34 -13.50
C ALA A 127 8.11 17.28 -12.29
N TYR A 128 7.28 16.99 -11.28
CA TYR A 128 7.22 17.75 -10.03
C TYR A 128 8.60 17.86 -9.37
N TRP A 129 9.28 16.74 -9.16
CA TRP A 129 10.61 16.73 -8.54
C TRP A 129 11.74 17.25 -9.45
N LYS A 130 11.51 17.38 -10.75
CA LYS A 130 12.43 18.09 -11.62
C LYS A 130 12.44 19.59 -11.32
N ASP A 131 11.26 20.17 -11.16
CA ASP A 131 11.10 21.63 -11.06
C ASP A 131 11.11 22.14 -9.60
N TYR A 132 10.67 21.33 -8.63
CA TYR A 132 10.55 21.73 -7.22
C TYR A 132 11.56 21.03 -6.32
N ASN A 133 11.97 21.71 -5.23
CA ASN A 133 12.90 21.21 -4.22
C ASN A 133 12.26 21.01 -2.84
N CYS A 134 10.96 21.15 -2.73
CA CYS A 134 10.21 20.94 -1.50
C CYS A 134 8.90 20.23 -1.81
N LEU A 135 8.39 19.51 -0.83
CA LEU A 135 7.08 18.86 -0.90
C LEU A 135 6.00 19.88 -0.52
N VAL A 136 5.11 20.21 -1.46
CA VAL A 136 4.01 21.14 -1.22
C VAL A 136 2.96 20.56 -0.27
N ASP A 137 2.71 19.25 -0.36
CA ASP A 137 1.78 18.53 0.52
C ASP A 137 2.19 17.05 0.61
N TYR A 138 1.98 16.44 1.77
CA TYR A 138 2.24 15.01 1.99
C TYR A 138 1.45 14.12 1.03
N TYR A 139 0.27 14.57 0.60
CA TYR A 139 -0.66 13.81 -0.24
C TYR A 139 -0.49 14.05 -1.74
N VAL A 140 0.61 14.64 -2.20
CA VAL A 140 0.85 14.92 -3.63
C VAL A 140 0.62 13.69 -4.52
N ILE A 141 1.12 12.52 -4.16
CA ILE A 141 0.87 11.29 -4.92
C ILE A 141 -0.63 10.95 -5.02
N HIS A 142 -1.37 11.17 -3.94
CA HIS A 142 -2.82 10.89 -3.93
C HIS A 142 -3.58 11.86 -4.85
N LEU A 143 -3.16 13.12 -4.89
CA LEU A 143 -3.73 14.12 -5.80
C LEU A 143 -3.45 13.73 -7.26
N PHE A 144 -2.22 13.36 -7.59
CA PHE A 144 -1.85 12.94 -8.93
C PHE A 144 -2.56 11.63 -9.34
N LEU A 145 -2.73 10.71 -8.41
CA LEU A 145 -3.50 9.49 -8.63
C LEU A 145 -4.98 9.81 -8.93
N GLY A 146 -5.58 10.74 -8.18
CA GLY A 146 -6.94 11.23 -8.42
C GLY A 146 -7.07 11.90 -9.79
N LEU A 147 -6.15 12.80 -10.14
CA LEU A 147 -6.13 13.47 -11.45
C LEU A 147 -5.99 12.45 -12.60
N SER A 148 -5.09 11.49 -12.44
CA SER A 148 -4.87 10.46 -13.45
C SER A 148 -6.11 9.56 -13.65
N LEU A 149 -6.83 9.23 -12.58
CA LEU A 149 -8.08 8.48 -12.70
C LEU A 149 -9.21 9.31 -13.33
N CYS A 150 -9.24 10.62 -13.13
CA CYS A 150 -10.17 11.51 -13.87
C CYS A 150 -9.87 11.52 -15.37
N GLU A 151 -8.60 11.47 -15.75
CA GLU A 151 -8.18 11.40 -17.16
C GLU A 151 -8.47 10.02 -17.79
N PHE A 152 -8.38 8.95 -16.99
CA PHE A 152 -8.64 7.58 -17.44
C PHE A 152 -9.85 6.94 -16.74
N PRO A 153 -11.08 7.47 -16.95
CA PRO A 153 -12.27 7.04 -16.21
C PRO A 153 -12.66 5.58 -16.47
N MET A 154 -12.27 5.02 -17.61
CA MET A 154 -12.52 3.61 -17.90
C MET A 154 -11.68 2.67 -17.03
N VAL A 155 -10.46 3.07 -16.66
CA VAL A 155 -9.64 2.34 -15.68
C VAL A 155 -10.32 2.39 -14.32
N GLU A 156 -10.73 3.59 -13.89
CA GLU A 156 -11.43 3.77 -12.62
C GLU A 156 -12.70 2.91 -12.52
N ALA A 157 -13.48 2.86 -13.58
CA ALA A 157 -14.75 2.11 -13.63
C ALA A 157 -14.54 0.58 -13.47
N ARG A 158 -13.41 0.06 -13.92
CA ARG A 158 -13.06 -1.36 -13.87
C ARG A 158 -12.33 -1.77 -12.57
N MET A 159 -11.82 -0.80 -11.80
CA MET A 159 -11.09 -1.11 -10.57
C MET A 159 -12.00 -1.78 -9.53
N PRO A 160 -11.52 -2.85 -8.88
CA PRO A 160 -12.18 -3.42 -7.71
C PRO A 160 -12.40 -2.37 -6.62
N ARG A 161 -13.57 -2.41 -5.98
CA ARG A 161 -13.94 -1.47 -4.91
C ARG A 161 -13.50 -1.99 -3.55
N GLU A 162 -12.19 -1.93 -3.29
CA GLU A 162 -11.63 -2.33 -2.01
C GLU A 162 -11.65 -1.17 -1.01
N ASN A 163 -12.13 -1.45 0.21
CA ASN A 163 -12.34 -0.43 1.23
C ASN A 163 -11.16 -0.35 2.22
N SER A 164 -10.44 0.75 2.19
CA SER A 164 -9.29 1.01 3.06
C SER A 164 -9.65 1.04 4.55
N TYR A 165 -10.87 1.45 4.92
CA TYR A 165 -11.31 1.48 6.32
C TYR A 165 -11.36 0.10 6.95
N HIS A 166 -11.78 -0.92 6.21
CA HIS A 166 -11.79 -2.28 6.73
C HIS A 166 -10.36 -2.76 7.01
N SER A 167 -9.42 -2.42 6.13
CA SER A 167 -8.02 -2.83 6.27
C SER A 167 -7.29 -2.18 7.45
N ILE A 168 -7.72 -1.02 7.93
CA ILE A 168 -7.07 -0.35 9.07
C ILE A 168 -7.62 -0.78 10.44
N LEU A 169 -8.75 -1.51 10.50
CA LEU A 169 -9.40 -1.89 11.76
C LEU A 169 -8.49 -2.69 12.70
N LEU A 170 -7.72 -3.62 12.15
CA LEU A 170 -6.74 -4.39 12.92
C LEU A 170 -5.63 -3.49 13.48
N GLY A 171 -5.14 -2.55 12.68
CA GLY A 171 -4.14 -1.57 13.11
C GLY A 171 -4.62 -0.73 14.31
N ASP A 172 -5.91 -0.40 14.36
CA ASP A 172 -6.53 0.34 15.46
C ASP A 172 -6.82 -0.56 16.68
N ALA A 173 -6.91 -1.87 16.49
CA ALA A 173 -7.15 -2.83 17.55
C ALA A 173 -5.86 -3.34 18.22
N LEU A 174 -4.67 -3.16 17.64
CA LEU A 174 -3.42 -3.80 18.06
C LEU A 174 -3.12 -3.71 19.56
N GLY A 175 -3.37 -2.58 20.20
CA GLY A 175 -3.14 -2.35 21.63
C GLY A 175 -4.30 -2.82 22.53
N ARG A 176 -5.44 -3.22 21.98
CA ARG A 176 -6.59 -3.69 22.75
C ARG A 176 -6.36 -5.14 23.19
N THR A 177 -6.97 -5.52 24.30
CA THR A 177 -6.97 -6.92 24.76
C THR A 177 -7.60 -7.81 23.71
N PHE A 178 -6.91 -8.90 23.39
CA PHE A 178 -7.33 -9.87 22.38
C PHE A 178 -8.68 -10.49 22.73
N ASN A 179 -9.54 -10.60 21.72
CA ASN A 179 -10.84 -11.26 21.80
C ASN A 179 -11.01 -12.17 20.58
N GLN A 180 -11.14 -13.46 20.81
CA GLN A 180 -11.21 -14.48 19.76
C GLN A 180 -12.37 -14.24 18.78
N LYS A 181 -13.55 -13.85 19.27
CA LYS A 181 -14.70 -13.60 18.41
C LYS A 181 -14.45 -12.41 17.49
N GLN A 182 -13.95 -11.29 18.05
CA GLN A 182 -13.62 -10.10 17.24
C GLN A 182 -12.47 -10.37 16.25
N TRP A 183 -11.49 -11.19 16.64
CA TRP A 183 -10.43 -11.63 15.75
C TRP A 183 -11.02 -12.39 14.55
N GLN A 184 -11.86 -13.37 14.81
CA GLN A 184 -12.49 -14.15 13.76
C GLN A 184 -13.33 -13.27 12.82
N ASP A 185 -14.15 -12.38 13.39
CA ASP A 185 -14.93 -11.42 12.62
C ASP A 185 -14.04 -10.53 11.71
N LEU A 186 -12.87 -10.10 12.19
CA LEU A 186 -11.94 -9.32 11.40
C LEU A 186 -11.36 -10.12 10.22
N ILE A 187 -10.83 -11.32 10.48
CA ILE A 187 -10.14 -12.12 9.46
C ILE A 187 -11.11 -12.80 8.48
N ASP A 188 -12.37 -12.99 8.85
CA ASP A 188 -13.41 -13.49 7.94
C ASP A 188 -13.87 -12.44 6.92
N HIS A 189 -13.60 -11.16 7.19
CA HIS A 189 -14.02 -10.05 6.34
C HIS A 189 -12.88 -9.37 5.59
N VAL A 190 -11.65 -9.44 6.11
CA VAL A 190 -10.48 -8.74 5.57
C VAL A 190 -9.25 -9.64 5.61
N SER A 191 -8.57 -9.77 4.48
CA SER A 191 -7.32 -10.53 4.36
C SER A 191 -6.08 -9.67 4.43
N ILE A 192 -6.17 -8.42 3.97
CA ILE A 192 -5.06 -7.49 3.84
C ILE A 192 -5.27 -6.32 4.79
N HIS A 193 -4.42 -6.24 5.80
CA HIS A 193 -4.54 -5.25 6.88
C HIS A 193 -3.38 -4.25 6.83
N LYS A 194 -3.69 -2.96 6.95
CA LYS A 194 -2.70 -1.90 7.11
C LYS A 194 -2.46 -1.65 8.60
N LEU A 195 -1.29 -2.00 9.07
CA LEU A 195 -0.85 -1.72 10.44
C LEU A 195 -0.14 -0.35 10.52
N ASN A 196 0.11 0.12 11.74
CA ASN A 196 0.76 1.40 11.99
C ASN A 196 1.96 1.23 12.94
N TYR A 197 3.17 1.31 12.40
CA TYR A 197 4.41 1.20 13.17
C TYR A 197 4.63 2.33 14.18
N ARG A 198 4.04 3.53 13.96
CA ARG A 198 4.18 4.68 14.87
C ARG A 198 3.56 4.44 16.25
N LYS A 199 2.66 3.46 16.35
CA LYS A 199 2.04 3.03 17.61
C LYS A 199 2.73 1.81 18.23
N ALA A 200 3.79 1.26 17.63
CA ALA A 200 4.38 -0.01 18.03
C ALA A 200 4.78 -0.05 19.52
N GLU A 201 5.47 0.97 20.00
CA GLU A 201 5.84 1.06 21.41
C GLU A 201 4.64 1.06 22.37
N MET A 202 3.57 1.78 22.00
CA MET A 202 2.35 1.83 22.81
C MET A 202 1.59 0.49 22.79
N VAL A 203 1.49 -0.14 21.62
CA VAL A 203 0.72 -1.38 21.47
C VAL A 203 1.43 -2.58 22.10
N SER A 204 2.76 -2.59 22.14
CA SER A 204 3.56 -3.66 22.76
C SER A 204 3.45 -3.70 24.30
N LYS A 205 2.95 -2.63 24.93
CA LYS A 205 2.77 -2.56 26.40
C LYS A 205 1.65 -3.48 26.92
N ASN A 206 0.71 -3.91 26.07
CA ASN A 206 -0.34 -4.84 26.48
C ASN A 206 0.02 -6.28 26.07
N PRO A 207 0.53 -7.13 26.98
CA PRO A 207 0.93 -8.51 26.66
C PRO A 207 -0.24 -9.42 26.29
N ARG A 208 -1.49 -9.00 26.52
CA ARG A 208 -2.70 -9.69 26.09
C ARG A 208 -3.32 -9.05 24.84
N GLY A 209 -2.62 -8.13 24.18
CA GLY A 209 -3.11 -7.39 23.02
C GLY A 209 -3.07 -8.19 21.72
N TYR A 210 -3.80 -7.73 20.71
CA TYR A 210 -3.75 -8.27 19.36
C TYR A 210 -2.33 -8.27 18.79
N TYR A 211 -1.49 -7.29 19.13
CA TYR A 211 -0.10 -7.23 18.71
C TYR A 211 0.65 -8.52 19.07
N TRP A 212 0.60 -8.93 20.34
CA TRP A 212 1.29 -10.14 20.79
C TRP A 212 0.65 -11.43 20.30
N HIS A 213 -0.66 -11.43 20.06
CA HIS A 213 -1.32 -12.55 19.42
C HIS A 213 -0.77 -12.78 18.00
N ILE A 214 -0.64 -11.71 17.22
CA ILE A 214 -0.07 -11.77 15.87
C ILE A 214 1.41 -12.19 15.91
N MET A 215 2.21 -11.58 16.80
CA MET A 215 3.65 -11.89 16.87
C MET A 215 3.91 -13.36 17.15
N LYS A 216 3.17 -13.97 18.11
CA LYS A 216 3.29 -15.41 18.44
C LYS A 216 2.96 -16.35 17.27
N GLU A 217 2.19 -15.91 16.31
CA GLU A 217 1.88 -16.72 15.13
C GLU A 217 3.07 -16.83 14.15
N PHE A 218 4.03 -15.90 14.25
CA PHE A 218 5.15 -15.76 13.31
C PHE A 218 6.53 -15.83 13.98
N GLU A 219 6.60 -16.14 15.27
CA GLU A 219 7.81 -16.59 16.00
C GLU A 219 8.06 -18.07 15.70
#